data_d9b637444c9dc13e3902ba4696ce1109
#
_entry.id   d9b637444c9dc13e3902ba4696ce1109
#
_cell.length_a   1.000
_cell.length_b   1.000
_cell.length_c   1.000
_cell.angle_alpha   90.00
_cell.angle_beta   90.00
_cell.angle_gamma   90.00
#
_symmetry.space_group_name_H-M   'P 1'
#
loop_
_entity.id
_entity.type
_entity.pdbx_description
1 polymer ?
#
loop_
_entity_poly.entity_id
_entity_poly.type
_entity_poly.pdbx_seq_one_letter_code
_entity_poly.pdbx_strand_id
1 'polypeptide(L)'
;PATGYYEWPVIDGVKRPHYIALADSPVMLFGGLWETRPDGAGGWLSTYSIVTREADPVIAPVHDRMPLILPPDMHRDWLHGSADEAMAMAHAAPEPALVFHEVDKAVGNVRNQGKQLIAPIPSGTSALFP
;
A
#
# COMPACT_ATOMS: atom_id res chain seq x y z
N PRO A 1 -5.11 -4.00 7.97
CA PRO A 1 -4.30 -2.91 8.51
C PRO A 1 -2.84 -3.02 8.05
N ALA A 2 -2.19 -1.89 7.79
CA ALA A 2 -0.78 -1.78 7.46
C ALA A 2 -0.22 -0.46 7.99
N THR A 3 1.08 -0.40 8.26
CA THR A 3 1.76 0.87 8.56
C THR A 3 2.19 1.59 7.28
N GLY A 4 2.21 0.88 6.16
CA GLY A 4 2.54 1.38 4.84
C GLY A 4 2.69 0.22 3.86
N TYR A 5 3.10 0.52 2.65
CA TYR A 5 3.37 -0.46 1.60
C TYR A 5 4.57 -0.04 0.75
N TYR A 6 5.05 -0.95 -0.08
CA TYR A 6 6.21 -0.70 -0.93
C TYR A 6 5.83 -0.71 -2.40
N GLU A 7 6.51 0.14 -3.16
CA GLU A 7 6.49 0.15 -4.62
C GLU A 7 7.93 0.28 -5.17
N TRP A 8 8.14 -0.18 -6.39
CA TRP A 8 9.46 -0.21 -7.03
C TRP A 8 9.45 0.54 -8.35
N PRO A 9 9.35 1.88 -8.35
CA PRO A 9 9.48 2.66 -9.58
C PRO A 9 10.84 2.42 -10.25
N VAL A 10 10.85 2.52 -11.57
CA VAL A 10 12.08 2.52 -12.35
C VAL A 10 12.53 3.96 -12.54
N ILE A 11 13.65 4.32 -11.90
CA ILE A 11 14.25 5.66 -12.00
C ILE A 11 15.63 5.47 -12.62
N ASP A 12 15.90 6.15 -13.74
CA ASP A 12 17.14 6.02 -14.51
C ASP A 12 17.49 4.56 -14.86
N GLY A 13 16.47 3.76 -15.23
CA GLY A 13 16.62 2.35 -15.58
C GLY A 13 16.85 1.40 -14.39
N VAL A 14 16.79 1.89 -13.16
CA VAL A 14 17.01 1.10 -11.93
C VAL A 14 15.74 1.06 -11.09
N LYS A 15 15.35 -0.15 -10.66
CA LYS A 15 14.26 -0.30 -9.67
C LYS A 15 14.71 0.20 -8.30
N ARG A 16 14.00 1.17 -7.76
CA ARG A 16 14.27 1.79 -6.46
C ARG A 16 13.08 1.58 -5.53
N PRO A 17 13.20 0.82 -4.45
CA PRO A 17 12.10 0.61 -3.53
C PRO A 17 11.74 1.88 -2.77
N HIS A 18 10.44 2.15 -2.70
CA HIS A 18 9.87 3.26 -1.95
C HIS A 18 8.90 2.72 -0.91
N TYR A 19 8.94 3.27 0.28
CA TYR A 19 7.96 3.04 1.32
C TYR A 19 6.94 4.17 1.31
N ILE A 20 5.67 3.82 1.32
CA ILE A 20 4.53 4.72 1.24
C ILE A 20 3.71 4.58 2.50
N ALA A 21 3.38 5.69 3.17
CA ALA A 21 2.64 5.72 4.42
C ALA A 21 1.65 6.90 4.45
N LEU A 22 0.69 6.87 5.39
CA LEU A 22 -0.12 8.04 5.69
C LEU A 22 0.73 9.10 6.42
N ALA A 23 0.52 10.36 6.07
CA ALA A 23 1.21 11.49 6.69
C ALA A 23 0.70 11.77 8.11
N ASP A 24 -0.56 11.46 8.37
CA ASP A 24 -1.33 11.86 9.56
C ASP A 24 -1.77 10.69 10.44
N SER A 25 -1.43 9.46 10.07
CA SER A 25 -1.79 8.26 10.84
C SER A 25 -0.70 7.19 10.78
N PRO A 26 -0.40 6.51 11.89
CA PRO A 26 0.56 5.41 11.90
C PRO A 26 0.03 4.13 11.26
N VAL A 27 -1.27 4.04 10.99
CA VAL A 27 -1.91 2.85 10.43
C VAL A 27 -2.91 3.26 9.35
N MET A 28 -2.86 2.57 8.21
CA MET A 28 -3.85 2.63 7.15
C MET A 28 -4.65 1.33 7.08
N LEU A 29 -5.91 1.40 6.65
CA LEU A 29 -6.72 0.22 6.37
C LEU A 29 -6.98 0.12 4.87
N PHE A 30 -6.58 -0.99 4.28
CA PHE A 30 -6.89 -1.29 2.89
C PHE A 30 -8.28 -1.88 2.77
N GLY A 31 -9.05 -1.44 1.78
CA GLY A 31 -10.25 -2.11 1.34
C GLY A 31 -9.88 -3.47 0.76
N GLY A 32 -10.36 -4.54 1.38
CA GLY A 32 -10.12 -5.90 0.95
C GLY A 32 -11.40 -6.68 0.79
N LEU A 33 -11.35 -7.71 -0.05
CA LEU A 33 -12.39 -8.71 -0.23
C LEU A 33 -11.83 -10.07 0.16
N TRP A 34 -12.65 -10.92 0.76
CA TRP A 34 -12.24 -12.26 1.11
C TRP A 34 -13.35 -13.27 0.77
N GLU A 35 -12.95 -14.49 0.53
CA GLU A 35 -13.85 -15.61 0.31
C GLU A 35 -13.29 -16.89 0.92
N THR A 36 -14.18 -17.86 1.17
CA THR A 36 -13.80 -19.22 1.54
C THR A 36 -14.41 -20.21 0.58
N ARG A 37 -13.66 -21.28 0.27
CA ARG A 37 -14.12 -22.39 -0.55
C ARG A 37 -13.58 -23.70 0.01
N PRO A 38 -14.22 -24.84 -0.27
CA PRO A 38 -13.65 -26.15 0.03
C PRO A 38 -12.26 -26.30 -0.62
N ASP A 39 -11.29 -26.86 0.11
CA ASP A 39 -9.92 -27.10 -0.39
C ASP A 39 -9.77 -28.39 -1.19
N GLY A 40 -10.83 -29.20 -1.29
CA GLY A 40 -10.83 -30.51 -1.97
C GLY A 40 -10.26 -31.66 -1.12
N ALA A 41 -9.72 -31.38 0.06
CA ALA A 41 -9.17 -32.36 1.00
C ALA A 41 -10.03 -32.52 2.28
N GLY A 42 -11.24 -31.95 2.28
CA GLY A 42 -12.16 -31.97 3.42
C GLY A 42 -12.04 -30.78 4.36
N GLY A 43 -11.20 -29.82 4.03
CA GLY A 43 -11.03 -28.54 4.74
C GLY A 43 -11.55 -27.35 3.94
N TRP A 44 -11.21 -26.15 4.41
CA TRP A 44 -11.59 -24.86 3.82
C TRP A 44 -10.35 -24.01 3.53
N LEU A 45 -10.33 -23.41 2.35
CA LEU A 45 -9.33 -22.42 1.95
C LEU A 45 -9.94 -21.02 2.00
N SER A 46 -9.37 -20.15 2.82
CA SER A 46 -9.71 -18.72 2.83
C SER A 46 -8.69 -17.95 2.01
N THR A 47 -9.18 -17.09 1.12
CA THR A 47 -8.35 -16.19 0.30
C THR A 47 -8.83 -14.77 0.45
N TYR A 48 -7.94 -13.80 0.20
CA TYR A 48 -8.29 -12.39 0.17
C TYR A 48 -7.57 -11.67 -0.97
N SER A 49 -8.14 -10.55 -1.37
CA SER A 49 -7.53 -9.62 -2.34
C SER A 49 -7.65 -8.21 -1.82
N ILE A 50 -6.63 -7.38 -2.07
CA ILE A 50 -6.67 -5.95 -1.80
C ILE A 50 -7.24 -5.26 -3.03
N VAL A 51 -8.27 -4.43 -2.82
CA VAL A 51 -8.84 -3.60 -3.89
C VAL A 51 -7.84 -2.49 -4.23
N THR A 52 -7.61 -2.27 -5.51
CA THR A 52 -6.76 -1.17 -5.99
C THR A 52 -7.58 -0.19 -6.82
N ARG A 53 -7.13 1.05 -6.84
CA ARG A 53 -7.69 2.15 -7.65
C ARG A 53 -6.57 2.79 -8.48
N GLU A 54 -6.92 3.70 -9.37
CA GLU A 54 -5.96 4.59 -10.02
C GLU A 54 -5.21 5.39 -8.97
N ALA A 55 -3.91 5.56 -9.18
CA ALA A 55 -3.06 6.31 -8.26
C ALA A 55 -3.46 7.79 -8.27
N ASP A 56 -3.49 8.39 -7.08
CA ASP A 56 -3.63 9.84 -6.95
C ASP A 56 -2.36 10.58 -7.45
N PRO A 57 -2.41 11.91 -7.62
CA PRO A 57 -1.28 12.68 -8.16
C PRO A 57 0.02 12.54 -7.36
N VAL A 58 -0.07 12.24 -6.05
CA VAL A 58 1.11 12.06 -5.19
C VAL A 58 1.81 10.74 -5.52
N ILE A 59 1.05 9.67 -5.77
CA ILE A 59 1.59 8.32 -6.01
C ILE A 59 1.84 8.04 -7.50
N ALA A 60 1.17 8.72 -8.41
CA ALA A 60 1.31 8.52 -9.85
C ALA A 60 2.77 8.50 -10.37
N PRO A 61 3.73 9.29 -9.83
CA PRO A 61 5.13 9.18 -10.22
C PRO A 61 5.82 7.88 -9.77
N VAL A 62 5.24 7.17 -8.79
CA VAL A 62 5.79 5.94 -8.20
C VAL A 62 5.16 4.70 -8.85
N HIS A 63 3.84 4.70 -9.01
CA HIS A 63 3.06 3.62 -9.61
C HIS A 63 1.73 4.15 -10.14
N ASP A 64 1.17 3.53 -11.19
CA ASP A 64 -0.12 3.93 -11.80
C ASP A 64 -1.36 3.46 -11.01
N ARG A 65 -1.18 2.51 -10.09
CA ARG A 65 -2.22 1.99 -9.21
C ARG A 65 -1.81 2.14 -7.76
N MET A 66 -2.81 2.26 -6.87
CA MET A 66 -2.61 2.27 -5.43
C MET A 66 -3.67 1.43 -4.72
N PRO A 67 -3.42 0.91 -3.51
CA PRO A 67 -4.45 0.30 -2.69
C PRO A 67 -5.60 1.27 -2.41
N LEU A 68 -6.83 0.75 -2.35
CA LEU A 68 -7.94 1.49 -1.78
C LEU A 68 -7.71 1.66 -0.28
N ILE A 69 -7.44 2.88 0.15
CA ILE A 69 -7.26 3.22 1.57
C ILE A 69 -8.56 3.81 2.07
N LEU A 70 -9.13 3.18 3.09
CA LEU A 70 -10.42 3.57 3.66
C LEU A 70 -10.19 4.51 4.84
N PRO A 71 -10.83 5.71 4.86
CA PRO A 71 -10.81 6.57 6.03
C PRO A 71 -11.64 5.97 7.17
N PRO A 72 -11.39 6.37 8.44
CA PRO A 72 -12.00 5.74 9.61
C PRO A 72 -13.53 5.67 9.61
N ASP A 73 -14.20 6.65 9.04
CA ASP A 73 -15.66 6.73 8.95
C ASP A 73 -16.27 5.70 7.98
N MET A 74 -15.49 5.15 7.06
CA MET A 74 -15.93 4.11 6.12
C MET A 74 -15.66 2.68 6.63
N HIS A 75 -14.88 2.48 7.69
CA HIS A 75 -14.44 1.13 8.11
C HIS A 75 -15.60 0.21 8.45
N ARG A 76 -16.58 0.71 9.22
CA ARG A 76 -17.73 -0.07 9.65
C ARG A 76 -18.59 -0.52 8.48
N ASP A 77 -18.88 0.41 7.58
CA ASP A 77 -19.80 0.16 6.47
C ASP A 77 -19.14 -0.73 5.42
N TRP A 78 -17.81 -0.62 5.24
CA TRP A 78 -17.04 -1.57 4.43
C TRP A 78 -17.14 -3.01 4.93
N LEU A 79 -17.09 -3.22 6.25
CA LEU A 79 -17.12 -4.55 6.85
C LEU A 79 -18.50 -5.16 6.94
N HIS A 80 -19.57 -4.35 7.00
CA HIS A 80 -20.92 -4.80 7.30
C HIS A 80 -21.96 -4.42 6.25
N GLY A 81 -21.60 -3.59 5.30
CA GLY A 81 -22.47 -3.15 4.19
C GLY A 81 -22.62 -4.23 3.12
N SER A 82 -23.50 -3.95 2.18
CA SER A 82 -23.69 -4.77 0.97
C SER A 82 -22.54 -4.58 -0.03
N ALA A 83 -22.47 -5.47 -1.03
CA ALA A 83 -21.51 -5.34 -2.12
C ALA A 83 -21.68 -4.02 -2.91
N ASP A 84 -22.91 -3.56 -3.11
CA ASP A 84 -23.21 -2.32 -3.82
C ASP A 84 -22.74 -1.10 -3.01
N GLU A 85 -22.91 -1.11 -1.69
CA GLU A 85 -22.39 -0.07 -0.79
C GLU A 85 -20.87 -0.05 -0.78
N ALA A 86 -20.23 -1.22 -0.72
CA ALA A 86 -18.77 -1.32 -0.81
C ALA A 86 -18.25 -0.79 -2.15
N MET A 87 -18.91 -1.08 -3.26
CA MET A 87 -18.56 -0.55 -4.58
C MET A 87 -18.71 0.97 -4.63
N ALA A 88 -19.80 1.52 -4.09
CA ALA A 88 -20.02 2.95 -4.01
C ALA A 88 -18.94 3.63 -3.15
N MET A 89 -18.57 3.05 -2.01
CA MET A 89 -17.47 3.53 -1.16
C MET A 89 -16.12 3.50 -1.87
N ALA A 90 -15.82 2.43 -2.63
CA ALA A 90 -14.57 2.33 -3.38
C ALA A 90 -14.40 3.48 -4.39
N HIS A 91 -15.52 3.92 -5.02
CA HIS A 91 -15.52 5.05 -5.94
C HIS A 91 -15.50 6.42 -5.24
N ALA A 92 -16.13 6.52 -4.06
CA ALA A 92 -16.27 7.76 -3.32
C ALA A 92 -15.13 8.02 -2.32
N ALA A 93 -14.27 7.04 -2.05
CA ALA A 93 -13.18 7.17 -1.08
C ALA A 93 -12.29 8.38 -1.45
N PRO A 94 -12.05 9.29 -0.50
CA PRO A 94 -11.21 10.46 -0.74
C PRO A 94 -9.76 10.09 -1.02
N GLU A 95 -9.00 11.03 -1.56
CA GLU A 95 -7.55 10.89 -1.68
C GLU A 95 -6.93 10.94 -0.28
N PRO A 96 -6.16 9.91 0.12
CA PRO A 96 -5.48 9.89 1.41
C PRO A 96 -4.28 10.84 1.41
N ALA A 97 -3.95 11.40 2.57
CA ALA A 97 -2.71 12.18 2.73
C ALA A 97 -1.50 11.24 2.78
N LEU A 98 -0.90 10.95 1.63
CA LEU A 98 0.23 10.04 1.50
C LEU A 98 1.57 10.78 1.46
N VAL A 99 2.58 10.14 2.05
CA VAL A 99 3.99 10.49 1.93
C VAL A 99 4.78 9.25 1.51
N PHE A 100 5.89 9.46 0.81
CA PHE A 100 6.77 8.36 0.43
C PHE A 100 8.24 8.77 0.43
N HIS A 101 9.12 7.79 0.57
CA HIS A 101 10.57 7.97 0.47
C HIS A 101 11.24 6.69 -0.02
N GLU A 102 12.40 6.83 -0.62
CA GLU A 102 13.23 5.70 -1.03
C GLU A 102 13.82 4.98 0.19
N VAL A 103 13.82 3.66 0.15
CA VAL A 103 14.36 2.78 1.20
C VAL A 103 15.45 1.86 0.65
N ASP A 104 16.15 1.19 1.53
CA ASP A 104 17.23 0.27 1.14
C ASP A 104 16.69 -0.93 0.33
N LYS A 105 17.48 -1.36 -0.66
CA LYS A 105 17.17 -2.53 -1.52
C LYS A 105 17.02 -3.83 -0.74
N ALA A 106 17.51 -3.88 0.50
CA ALA A 106 17.33 -5.01 1.39
C ALA A 106 15.87 -5.42 1.61
N VAL A 107 14.91 -4.49 1.44
CA VAL A 107 13.48 -4.78 1.52
C VAL A 107 13.00 -5.79 0.48
N GLY A 108 13.67 -5.91 -0.65
CA GLY A 108 13.35 -6.90 -1.69
C GLY A 108 13.67 -8.34 -1.32
N ASN A 109 14.40 -8.59 -0.23
CA ASN A 109 14.67 -9.94 0.27
C ASN A 109 13.71 -10.27 1.43
N VAL A 110 12.81 -11.22 1.20
CA VAL A 110 11.78 -11.66 2.17
C VAL A 110 12.34 -12.21 3.50
N ARG A 111 13.64 -12.52 3.55
CA ARG A 111 14.29 -12.97 4.80
C ARG A 111 14.67 -11.81 5.71
N ASN A 112 14.75 -10.61 5.17
CA ASN A 112 15.05 -9.42 5.95
C ASN A 112 13.79 -8.92 6.66
N GLN A 113 13.94 -8.54 7.93
CA GLN A 113 12.85 -8.04 8.78
C GLN A 113 13.37 -6.90 9.66
N GLY A 114 12.46 -6.04 10.10
CA GLY A 114 12.74 -5.01 11.10
C GLY A 114 12.56 -3.59 10.59
N LYS A 115 12.57 -2.66 11.54
CA LYS A 115 12.29 -1.24 11.33
C LYS A 115 13.25 -0.54 10.35
N GLN A 116 14.46 -1.05 10.20
CA GLN A 116 15.44 -0.49 9.29
C GLN A 116 14.99 -0.56 7.82
N LEU A 117 14.05 -1.45 7.48
CA LEU A 117 13.58 -1.62 6.11
C LEU A 117 12.64 -0.48 5.65
N ILE A 118 12.07 0.27 6.58
CA ILE A 118 11.24 1.44 6.29
C ILE A 118 11.98 2.77 6.51
N ALA A 119 13.25 2.70 6.92
CA ALA A 119 14.05 3.92 7.11
C ALA A 119 14.41 4.55 5.76
N PRO A 120 14.30 5.88 5.62
CA PRO A 120 14.75 6.55 4.41
C PRO A 120 16.27 6.34 4.23
N ILE A 121 16.68 6.07 2.99
CA ILE A 121 18.11 6.08 2.68
C ILE A 121 18.62 7.52 2.79
N PRO A 122 19.84 7.74 3.30
CA PRO A 122 20.45 9.06 3.30
C PRO A 122 20.45 9.59 1.86
N SER A 123 19.84 10.76 1.66
CA SER A 123 19.98 11.47 0.38
C SER A 123 21.47 11.66 0.14
N GLY A 124 21.99 11.02 -0.90
CA GLY A 124 23.41 11.18 -1.23
C GLY A 124 23.70 12.66 -1.33
N THR A 125 24.63 13.13 -0.49
CA THR A 125 25.19 14.45 -0.62
C THR A 125 25.78 14.48 -2.03
N SER A 126 25.09 15.13 -2.95
CA SER A 126 25.70 15.52 -4.21
C SER A 126 26.89 16.40 -3.81
N ALA A 127 28.05 15.81 -3.74
CA ALA A 127 29.27 16.56 -3.57
C ALA A 127 29.39 17.47 -4.81
N LEU A 128 28.96 18.69 -4.64
CA LEU A 128 29.40 19.78 -5.49
C LEU A 128 30.91 19.88 -5.29
N PHE A 129 31.65 19.21 -6.15
CA PHE A 129 33.05 19.57 -6.31
C PHE A 129 33.11 20.92 -7.03
N PRO A 130 33.96 21.83 -6.52
CA PRO A 130 34.14 23.13 -7.12
C PRO A 130 34.78 23.05 -8.50
#